data_eb735aa0ff098ef7f80f71e579ecc8ba
#
_entry.id   eb735aa0ff098ef7f80f71e579ecc8ba
#
_cell.length_a   1.000
_cell.length_b   1.000
_cell.length_c   1.000
_cell.angle_alpha   90.00
_cell.angle_beta   90.00
_cell.angle_gamma   90.00
#
_symmetry.space_group_name_H-M   'P 1'
#
loop_
_entity.id
_entity.type
_entity.pdbx_description
1 polymer ?
#
loop_
_entity_poly.entity_id
_entity_poly.type
_entity_poly.pdbx_seq_one_letter_code
_entity_poly.pdbx_strand_id
1 'polypeptide(L)'
;MSEVQALVECPVIVGTAGHVDHGKSALIEALTGKNPDRLEVERRRGMTVELGFGELALPSGKIVGLVDVPGHTHYLRAMVQGATGIDVAVLVVSAVEGVMPQTREHVHVLELLGVTHMVVALTMCDLADAEMTELAELDVDDFLSGTVFEGAPIVPVSSKTGEGIDGLLAVLDEQVSACWDACRDRSELTDAAPRLPIDRCFTIRGVGTVVTGTLHDAPVAVGDELMALPSRTVCRVRGIQVHGDTPRALPGQRVALNLVGDGVPALDRGEMLGVADRFGQTLRFMMTFTYLGREGAKPRVLESGARVHVMAGTAEVVGRIMLLEGEAPMAVGETRTVQVRLEEPLPLRAGDHAVVLSYSPVMLIGGGRVLLSRCRRSRELSAGERALLAALEAGDAVAGVDAWLALQTLPVVVADVAAALDLVSGEADAALNELVVRGVVRELAGSGGTLYANAAVLDAAMDVLTATLTAMHAAAPKQTGFTPGEVAHAAWPTAGEDVASSLVLEGCSRGICAQEGSELFDPHSAAAAARVVHEACERILALLDEAGLDAPALPEVGEQLQLGRDTMTRALRELSLNRSIVKVERDVALSAAAEAHARELVAAAIEAAGGAAT
;
A
#
# COMPACT_ATOMS: atom_id res chain seq x y z
N MET A 1 -22.75 -40.70 -28.46
CA MET A 1 -23.06 -39.26 -28.46
C MET A 1 -22.17 -38.66 -27.38
N SER A 2 -20.99 -38.13 -27.75
CA SER A 2 -20.11 -37.43 -26.83
C SER A 2 -20.80 -36.12 -26.43
N GLU A 3 -21.06 -35.94 -25.16
CA GLU A 3 -21.40 -34.65 -24.60
C GLU A 3 -20.33 -33.65 -25.06
N VAL A 4 -20.75 -32.64 -25.82
CA VAL A 4 -19.90 -31.48 -26.10
C VAL A 4 -19.72 -30.78 -24.76
N GLN A 5 -18.58 -31.02 -24.10
CA GLN A 5 -18.20 -30.32 -22.91
C GLN A 5 -18.17 -28.81 -23.26
N ALA A 6 -18.95 -28.00 -22.57
CA ALA A 6 -18.96 -26.55 -22.81
C ALA A 6 -17.55 -26.01 -22.50
N LEU A 7 -16.93 -25.37 -23.47
CA LEU A 7 -15.63 -24.71 -23.29
C LEU A 7 -15.75 -23.62 -22.24
N VAL A 8 -14.89 -23.66 -21.24
CA VAL A 8 -14.86 -22.69 -20.13
C VAL A 8 -13.61 -21.83 -20.26
N GLU A 9 -13.78 -20.52 -20.34
CA GLU A 9 -12.64 -19.60 -20.32
C GLU A 9 -11.95 -19.67 -18.95
N CYS A 10 -10.64 -19.94 -18.97
CA CYS A 10 -9.79 -20.01 -17.79
C CYS A 10 -8.82 -18.82 -17.82
N PRO A 11 -8.84 -17.92 -16.84
CA PRO A 11 -7.96 -16.76 -16.81
C PRO A 11 -6.55 -17.14 -16.30
N VAL A 12 -5.94 -18.10 -16.96
CA VAL A 12 -4.55 -18.53 -16.77
C VAL A 12 -3.82 -18.36 -18.10
N ILE A 13 -2.61 -17.84 -18.05
CA ILE A 13 -1.75 -17.68 -19.21
C ILE A 13 -0.64 -18.70 -19.16
N VAL A 14 -0.55 -19.51 -20.22
CA VAL A 14 0.54 -20.44 -20.47
C VAL A 14 1.59 -19.76 -21.35
N GLY A 15 2.85 -19.79 -20.95
CA GLY A 15 3.95 -19.19 -21.73
C GLY A 15 5.04 -20.22 -22.04
N THR A 16 5.60 -20.15 -23.28
CA THR A 16 6.78 -20.96 -23.61
C THR A 16 8.06 -20.30 -23.15
N ALA A 17 9.06 -21.10 -22.78
CA ALA A 17 10.41 -20.67 -22.45
C ALA A 17 11.42 -21.69 -22.99
N GLY A 18 12.69 -21.32 -23.13
CA GLY A 18 13.74 -22.23 -23.56
C GLY A 18 14.61 -21.68 -24.71
N HIS A 19 15.64 -22.42 -25.07
CA HIS A 19 16.64 -22.01 -26.04
C HIS A 19 16.06 -21.77 -27.45
N VAL A 20 16.73 -20.94 -28.27
CA VAL A 20 16.45 -20.85 -29.70
C VAL A 20 16.66 -22.24 -30.33
N ASP A 21 15.91 -22.58 -31.35
CA ASP A 21 15.96 -23.86 -32.10
C ASP A 21 15.56 -25.13 -31.31
N HIS A 22 15.16 -25.01 -30.02
CA HIS A 22 14.60 -26.14 -29.26
C HIS A 22 13.13 -26.46 -29.63
N GLY A 23 12.57 -25.82 -30.65
CA GLY A 23 11.27 -26.19 -31.23
C GLY A 23 10.05 -25.56 -30.55
N LYS A 24 10.18 -24.41 -29.84
CA LYS A 24 9.05 -23.72 -29.18
C LYS A 24 7.86 -23.48 -30.11
N SER A 25 8.08 -22.80 -31.24
CA SER A 25 7.02 -22.48 -32.21
C SER A 25 6.43 -23.74 -32.88
N ALA A 26 7.27 -24.77 -33.12
CA ALA A 26 6.81 -26.06 -33.63
C ALA A 26 5.94 -26.80 -32.60
N LEU A 27 6.28 -26.70 -31.32
CA LEU A 27 5.46 -27.26 -30.24
C LEU A 27 4.10 -26.54 -30.15
N ILE A 28 4.08 -25.22 -30.24
CA ILE A 28 2.84 -24.43 -30.24
C ILE A 28 1.96 -24.82 -31.44
N GLU A 29 2.56 -24.98 -32.63
CA GLU A 29 1.83 -25.43 -33.81
C GLU A 29 1.24 -26.85 -33.61
N ALA A 30 1.99 -27.75 -32.98
CA ALA A 30 1.50 -29.09 -32.66
C ALA A 30 0.35 -29.08 -31.62
N LEU A 31 0.42 -28.21 -30.61
CA LEU A 31 -0.59 -28.06 -29.57
C LEU A 31 -1.88 -27.36 -30.04
N THR A 32 -1.75 -26.36 -30.93
CA THR A 32 -2.87 -25.47 -31.30
C THR A 32 -3.39 -25.69 -32.70
N GLY A 33 -2.64 -26.38 -33.56
CA GLY A 33 -2.89 -26.47 -35.00
C GLY A 33 -2.68 -25.17 -35.77
N LYS A 34 -2.11 -24.12 -35.14
CA LYS A 34 -1.88 -22.81 -35.73
C LYS A 34 -0.40 -22.42 -35.58
N ASN A 35 0.22 -21.98 -36.67
CA ASN A 35 1.60 -21.48 -36.62
C ASN A 35 1.64 -20.11 -35.93
N PRO A 36 2.41 -19.91 -34.84
CA PRO A 36 2.49 -18.65 -34.12
C PRO A 36 3.28 -17.57 -34.88
N ASP A 37 4.18 -17.95 -35.81
CA ASP A 37 5.02 -17.04 -36.56
C ASP A 37 4.21 -16.25 -37.59
N ARG A 38 3.93 -14.99 -37.29
CA ARG A 38 3.09 -14.09 -38.11
C ARG A 38 3.90 -13.29 -39.11
N LEU A 39 5.17 -12.96 -38.79
CA LEU A 39 6.03 -12.14 -39.64
C LEU A 39 6.71 -12.99 -40.73
N GLU A 40 6.77 -12.49 -41.92
CA GLU A 40 7.51 -13.14 -43.02
C GLU A 40 9.00 -13.33 -42.70
N VAL A 41 9.56 -12.43 -41.89
CA VAL A 41 10.94 -12.51 -41.40
C VAL A 41 11.13 -13.68 -40.42
N GLU A 42 10.16 -13.93 -39.54
CA GLU A 42 10.16 -15.07 -38.61
C GLU A 42 10.11 -16.39 -39.36
N ARG A 43 9.18 -16.52 -40.30
CA ARG A 43 9.07 -17.72 -41.18
C ARG A 43 10.31 -18.00 -42.01
N ARG A 44 11.00 -16.93 -42.48
CA ARG A 44 12.24 -17.08 -43.25
C ARG A 44 13.46 -17.42 -42.41
N ARG A 45 13.49 -16.96 -41.17
CA ARG A 45 14.62 -17.16 -40.25
C ARG A 45 14.43 -18.36 -39.30
N GLY A 46 13.22 -18.88 -39.20
CA GLY A 46 12.87 -19.95 -38.31
C GLY A 46 12.97 -19.58 -36.80
N MET A 47 12.94 -18.26 -36.49
CA MET A 47 13.01 -17.81 -35.10
C MET A 47 11.97 -16.73 -34.82
N THR A 48 11.33 -16.80 -33.66
CA THR A 48 10.38 -15.81 -33.15
C THR A 48 11.12 -14.53 -32.76
N VAL A 49 10.68 -13.38 -33.27
CA VAL A 49 11.25 -12.04 -33.04
C VAL A 49 10.35 -11.22 -32.13
N GLU A 50 9.04 -11.32 -32.31
CA GLU A 50 8.01 -10.68 -31.51
C GLU A 50 7.24 -11.71 -30.69
N LEU A 51 6.52 -11.23 -29.67
CA LEU A 51 5.64 -12.08 -28.87
C LEU A 51 4.54 -12.69 -29.76
N GLY A 52 4.45 -14.02 -29.76
CA GLY A 52 3.34 -14.76 -30.34
C GLY A 52 2.19 -14.87 -29.32
N PHE A 53 0.95 -14.79 -29.79
CA PHE A 53 -0.21 -14.95 -28.92
C PHE A 53 -1.21 -15.90 -29.56
N GLY A 54 -1.75 -16.80 -28.76
CA GLY A 54 -2.69 -17.83 -29.19
C GLY A 54 -3.63 -18.23 -28.07
N GLU A 55 -4.40 -19.25 -28.33
CA GLU A 55 -5.33 -19.89 -27.42
C GLU A 55 -5.02 -21.38 -27.43
N LEU A 56 -5.12 -22.02 -26.27
CA LEU A 56 -4.94 -23.46 -26.13
C LEU A 56 -6.16 -24.06 -25.43
N ALA A 57 -6.79 -25.01 -26.11
CA ALA A 57 -7.86 -25.81 -25.52
C ALA A 57 -7.25 -27.01 -24.79
N LEU A 58 -7.57 -27.17 -23.52
CA LEU A 58 -7.10 -28.25 -22.66
C LEU A 58 -8.09 -29.41 -22.63
N PRO A 59 -7.66 -30.64 -22.27
CA PRO A 59 -8.52 -31.82 -22.21
C PRO A 59 -9.74 -31.66 -21.29
N SER A 60 -9.65 -30.87 -20.23
CA SER A 60 -10.77 -30.53 -19.32
C SER A 60 -11.84 -29.63 -19.95
N GLY A 61 -11.62 -29.12 -21.17
CA GLY A 61 -12.48 -28.13 -21.82
C GLY A 61 -12.17 -26.69 -21.44
N LYS A 62 -11.11 -26.42 -20.67
CA LYS A 62 -10.65 -25.06 -20.40
C LYS A 62 -9.95 -24.48 -21.62
N ILE A 63 -10.17 -23.18 -21.87
CA ILE A 63 -9.41 -22.41 -22.85
C ILE A 63 -8.50 -21.46 -22.08
N VAL A 64 -7.20 -21.53 -22.33
CA VAL A 64 -6.18 -20.68 -21.73
C VAL A 64 -5.51 -19.79 -22.79
N GLY A 65 -5.03 -18.61 -22.37
CA GLY A 65 -4.18 -17.78 -23.19
C GLY A 65 -2.80 -18.42 -23.36
N LEU A 66 -2.24 -18.35 -24.59
CA LEU A 66 -0.91 -18.85 -24.89
C LEU A 66 -0.01 -17.70 -25.34
N VAL A 67 1.20 -17.63 -24.77
CA VAL A 67 2.24 -16.65 -25.12
C VAL A 67 3.50 -17.37 -25.58
N ASP A 68 3.91 -17.12 -26.83
CA ASP A 68 5.21 -17.55 -27.35
C ASP A 68 6.24 -16.46 -27.15
N VAL A 69 7.27 -16.72 -26.34
CA VAL A 69 8.34 -15.76 -26.09
C VAL A 69 9.57 -16.04 -26.97
N PRO A 70 10.23 -14.99 -27.52
CA PRO A 70 11.43 -15.17 -28.32
C PRO A 70 12.57 -15.79 -27.50
N GLY A 71 13.28 -16.78 -28.09
CA GLY A 71 14.35 -17.51 -27.42
C GLY A 71 15.73 -16.84 -27.44
N HIS A 72 15.98 -15.91 -28.37
CA HIS A 72 17.32 -15.36 -28.60
C HIS A 72 17.66 -14.21 -27.64
N THR A 73 18.90 -14.18 -27.12
CA THR A 73 19.40 -13.16 -26.16
C THR A 73 19.20 -11.70 -26.60
N HIS A 74 19.22 -11.43 -27.92
CA HIS A 74 18.93 -10.08 -28.45
C HIS A 74 17.51 -9.62 -28.14
N TYR A 75 16.59 -10.55 -27.86
CA TYR A 75 15.18 -10.28 -27.57
C TYR A 75 14.84 -10.44 -26.08
N LEU A 76 15.84 -10.46 -25.20
CA LEU A 76 15.66 -10.60 -23.76
C LEU A 76 14.61 -9.62 -23.19
N ARG A 77 14.61 -8.37 -23.67
CA ARG A 77 13.60 -7.37 -23.30
C ARG A 77 12.18 -7.81 -23.69
N ALA A 78 12.02 -8.31 -24.90
CA ALA A 78 10.73 -8.81 -25.39
C ALA A 78 10.32 -10.07 -24.60
N MET A 79 11.29 -10.94 -24.28
CA MET A 79 11.07 -12.12 -23.44
C MET A 79 10.56 -11.73 -22.05
N VAL A 80 11.25 -10.84 -21.34
CA VAL A 80 10.84 -10.38 -20.00
C VAL A 80 9.45 -9.75 -20.04
N GLN A 81 9.17 -8.88 -21.02
CA GLN A 81 7.87 -8.24 -21.18
C GLN A 81 6.75 -9.23 -21.52
N GLY A 82 7.05 -10.29 -22.27
CA GLY A 82 6.10 -11.36 -22.60
C GLY A 82 5.88 -12.32 -21.45
N ALA A 83 6.93 -12.58 -20.66
CA ALA A 83 6.86 -13.43 -19.48
C ALA A 83 6.10 -12.77 -18.32
N THR A 84 5.97 -11.43 -18.33
CA THR A 84 5.12 -10.72 -17.38
C THR A 84 3.66 -11.10 -17.62
N GLY A 85 3.05 -11.79 -16.69
CA GLY A 85 1.67 -12.30 -16.79
C GLY A 85 1.58 -13.76 -17.24
N ILE A 86 2.70 -14.49 -17.35
CA ILE A 86 2.70 -15.95 -17.45
C ILE A 86 2.43 -16.53 -16.06
N ASP A 87 1.44 -17.41 -15.98
CA ASP A 87 1.07 -18.12 -14.75
C ASP A 87 1.68 -19.53 -14.73
N VAL A 88 1.69 -20.21 -15.89
CA VAL A 88 2.26 -21.56 -16.07
C VAL A 88 3.27 -21.54 -17.20
N ALA A 89 4.50 -21.94 -16.94
CA ALA A 89 5.56 -22.01 -17.95
C ALA A 89 5.64 -23.40 -18.61
N VAL A 90 5.81 -23.42 -19.92
CA VAL A 90 6.25 -24.61 -20.66
C VAL A 90 7.72 -24.40 -21.04
N LEU A 91 8.62 -25.03 -20.29
CA LEU A 91 10.05 -25.00 -20.58
C LEU A 91 10.37 -26.02 -21.68
N VAL A 92 10.80 -25.54 -22.82
CA VAL A 92 11.10 -26.35 -24.01
C VAL A 92 12.60 -26.64 -24.07
N VAL A 93 12.97 -27.90 -23.95
CA VAL A 93 14.37 -28.39 -23.98
C VAL A 93 14.50 -29.48 -25.04
N SER A 94 15.53 -29.41 -25.86
CA SER A 94 15.81 -30.45 -26.87
C SER A 94 16.44 -31.68 -26.19
N ALA A 95 15.90 -32.89 -26.46
CA ALA A 95 16.50 -34.14 -26.02
C ALA A 95 17.90 -34.39 -26.58
N VAL A 96 18.25 -33.71 -27.67
CA VAL A 96 19.56 -33.83 -28.32
C VAL A 96 20.61 -32.91 -27.70
N GLU A 97 20.22 -31.70 -27.25
CA GLU A 97 21.14 -30.63 -26.80
C GLU A 97 21.14 -30.41 -25.29
N GLY A 98 20.08 -30.86 -24.57
CA GLY A 98 19.93 -30.67 -23.13
C GLY A 98 19.76 -29.20 -22.71
N VAL A 99 20.18 -28.86 -21.51
CA VAL A 99 20.05 -27.51 -20.91
C VAL A 99 21.11 -26.57 -21.47
N MET A 100 20.64 -25.60 -22.25
CA MET A 100 21.48 -24.58 -22.91
C MET A 100 21.51 -23.25 -22.13
N PRO A 101 22.47 -22.32 -22.40
CA PRO A 101 22.57 -21.06 -21.66
C PRO A 101 21.26 -20.24 -21.64
N GLN A 102 20.57 -20.13 -22.77
CA GLN A 102 19.29 -19.40 -22.81
C GLN A 102 18.18 -20.10 -22.02
N THR A 103 18.21 -21.42 -21.89
CA THR A 103 17.30 -22.17 -21.03
C THR A 103 17.46 -21.71 -19.58
N ARG A 104 18.72 -21.59 -19.12
CA ARG A 104 19.06 -21.09 -17.77
C ARG A 104 18.61 -19.64 -17.56
N GLU A 105 18.88 -18.77 -18.52
CA GLU A 105 18.45 -17.35 -18.46
C GLU A 105 16.93 -17.22 -18.39
N HIS A 106 16.19 -18.02 -19.16
CA HIS A 106 14.72 -18.03 -19.16
C HIS A 106 14.15 -18.53 -17.83
N VAL A 107 14.69 -19.60 -17.25
CA VAL A 107 14.28 -20.09 -15.93
C VAL A 107 14.49 -19.03 -14.87
N HIS A 108 15.65 -18.37 -14.83
CA HIS A 108 15.88 -17.27 -13.90
C HIS A 108 14.91 -16.10 -14.08
N VAL A 109 14.58 -15.72 -15.32
CA VAL A 109 13.57 -14.68 -15.56
C VAL A 109 12.21 -15.09 -15.02
N LEU A 110 11.77 -16.34 -15.23
CA LEU A 110 10.51 -16.85 -14.72
C LEU A 110 10.47 -16.85 -13.19
N GLU A 111 11.55 -17.27 -12.52
CA GLU A 111 11.68 -17.18 -11.06
C GLU A 111 11.57 -15.73 -10.56
N LEU A 112 12.33 -14.81 -11.19
CA LEU A 112 12.31 -13.39 -10.82
C LEU A 112 10.96 -12.72 -11.04
N LEU A 113 10.15 -13.23 -11.98
CA LEU A 113 8.78 -12.79 -12.24
C LEU A 113 7.73 -13.47 -11.34
N GLY A 114 8.16 -14.40 -10.48
CA GLY A 114 7.29 -15.08 -9.53
C GLY A 114 6.43 -16.19 -10.12
N VAL A 115 6.79 -16.73 -11.29
CA VAL A 115 6.15 -17.93 -11.84
C VAL A 115 6.50 -19.11 -10.96
N THR A 116 5.52 -19.93 -10.59
CA THR A 116 5.70 -21.08 -9.69
C THR A 116 5.28 -22.41 -10.29
N HIS A 117 4.57 -22.39 -11.41
CA HIS A 117 4.10 -23.58 -12.09
C HIS A 117 4.85 -23.78 -13.42
N MET A 118 5.39 -24.97 -13.63
CA MET A 118 6.15 -25.30 -14.83
C MET A 118 5.89 -26.73 -15.28
N VAL A 119 5.88 -26.94 -16.60
CA VAL A 119 5.98 -28.24 -17.25
C VAL A 119 7.17 -28.19 -18.20
N VAL A 120 8.00 -29.20 -18.20
CA VAL A 120 9.10 -29.33 -19.16
C VAL A 120 8.66 -30.17 -20.33
N ALA A 121 8.69 -29.60 -21.54
CA ALA A 121 8.51 -30.31 -22.80
C ALA A 121 9.91 -30.69 -23.34
N LEU A 122 10.28 -31.94 -23.22
CA LEU A 122 11.53 -32.46 -23.79
C LEU A 122 11.29 -32.81 -25.26
N THR A 123 11.71 -31.93 -26.15
CA THR A 123 11.39 -31.99 -27.57
C THR A 123 12.39 -32.78 -28.39
N MET A 124 12.07 -33.04 -29.68
CA MET A 124 12.94 -33.74 -30.64
C MET A 124 13.30 -35.17 -30.22
N CYS A 125 12.41 -35.86 -29.48
CA CYS A 125 12.62 -37.25 -29.09
C CYS A 125 12.66 -38.19 -30.28
N ASP A 126 12.11 -37.77 -31.45
CA ASP A 126 12.25 -38.51 -32.72
C ASP A 126 13.68 -38.51 -33.30
N LEU A 127 14.56 -37.62 -32.79
CA LEU A 127 15.97 -37.50 -33.18
C LEU A 127 16.93 -38.07 -32.12
N ALA A 128 16.46 -38.36 -30.92
CA ALA A 128 17.22 -38.90 -29.79
C ALA A 128 16.90 -40.40 -29.61
N ASP A 129 17.88 -41.20 -29.19
CA ASP A 129 17.63 -42.53 -28.69
C ASP A 129 17.19 -42.51 -27.21
N ALA A 130 16.83 -43.66 -26.67
CA ALA A 130 16.33 -43.77 -25.30
C ALA A 130 17.36 -43.32 -24.25
N GLU A 131 18.66 -43.62 -24.48
CA GLU A 131 19.75 -43.25 -23.58
C GLU A 131 19.96 -41.71 -23.57
N MET A 132 19.93 -41.09 -24.76
CA MET A 132 20.02 -39.60 -24.88
C MET A 132 18.82 -38.91 -24.21
N THR A 133 17.61 -39.46 -24.39
CA THR A 133 16.42 -38.90 -23.76
C THR A 133 16.50 -38.96 -22.24
N GLU A 134 16.90 -40.11 -21.66
CA GLU A 134 17.10 -40.27 -20.22
C GLU A 134 18.19 -39.35 -19.66
N LEU A 135 19.31 -39.17 -20.39
CA LEU A 135 20.36 -38.22 -20.01
C LEU A 135 19.87 -36.78 -20.02
N ALA A 136 19.06 -36.40 -21.01
CA ALA A 136 18.50 -35.05 -21.07
C ALA A 136 17.46 -34.79 -19.97
N GLU A 137 16.66 -35.82 -19.59
CA GLU A 137 15.76 -35.72 -18.42
C GLU A 137 16.55 -35.49 -17.14
N LEU A 138 17.63 -36.25 -16.92
CA LEU A 138 18.51 -36.07 -15.75
C LEU A 138 19.20 -34.70 -15.74
N ASP A 139 19.67 -34.17 -16.88
CA ASP A 139 20.28 -32.83 -17.00
C ASP A 139 19.27 -31.73 -16.63
N VAL A 140 18.01 -31.87 -17.05
CA VAL A 140 16.93 -30.93 -16.68
C VAL A 140 16.59 -31.02 -15.19
N ASP A 141 16.45 -32.22 -14.64
CA ASP A 141 16.12 -32.42 -13.23
C ASP A 141 17.24 -31.86 -12.31
N ASP A 142 18.52 -32.15 -12.63
CA ASP A 142 19.66 -31.60 -11.91
C ASP A 142 19.70 -30.07 -12.00
N PHE A 143 19.41 -29.50 -13.16
CA PHE A 143 19.37 -28.06 -13.36
C PHE A 143 18.25 -27.38 -12.57
N LEU A 144 17.05 -27.97 -12.49
CA LEU A 144 15.90 -27.40 -11.77
C LEU A 144 16.00 -27.65 -10.26
N SER A 145 16.88 -28.54 -9.79
CA SER A 145 17.08 -28.80 -8.37
C SER A 145 17.53 -27.53 -7.63
N GLY A 146 16.88 -27.25 -6.49
CA GLY A 146 17.09 -26.04 -5.69
C GLY A 146 16.47 -24.77 -6.26
N THR A 147 15.75 -24.82 -7.39
CA THR A 147 14.91 -23.73 -7.92
C THR A 147 13.47 -23.88 -7.42
N VAL A 148 12.63 -22.85 -7.64
CA VAL A 148 11.18 -22.94 -7.36
C VAL A 148 10.47 -23.97 -8.23
N PHE A 149 11.12 -24.49 -9.27
CA PHE A 149 10.62 -25.46 -10.22
C PHE A 149 11.13 -26.90 -9.97
N GLU A 150 11.78 -27.14 -8.84
CA GLU A 150 12.22 -28.48 -8.46
C GLU A 150 11.05 -29.48 -8.49
N GLY A 151 11.24 -30.61 -9.18
CA GLY A 151 10.21 -31.63 -9.37
C GLY A 151 9.15 -31.28 -10.42
N ALA A 152 9.37 -30.28 -11.27
CA ALA A 152 8.48 -29.99 -12.40
C ALA A 152 8.37 -31.21 -13.32
N PRO A 153 7.17 -31.59 -13.77
CA PRO A 153 6.98 -32.73 -14.63
C PRO A 153 7.70 -32.58 -15.98
N ILE A 154 8.46 -33.60 -16.39
CA ILE A 154 9.17 -33.64 -17.66
C ILE A 154 8.42 -34.59 -18.58
N VAL A 155 8.05 -34.14 -19.78
CA VAL A 155 7.28 -34.91 -20.76
C VAL A 155 8.05 -34.97 -22.07
N PRO A 156 8.54 -36.15 -22.48
CA PRO A 156 9.14 -36.38 -23.80
C PRO A 156 8.11 -36.21 -24.90
N VAL A 157 8.43 -35.41 -25.91
CA VAL A 157 7.52 -35.13 -27.05
C VAL A 157 8.27 -35.02 -28.37
N SER A 158 7.54 -35.28 -29.45
CA SER A 158 7.95 -34.94 -30.81
C SER A 158 6.83 -34.14 -31.49
N SER A 159 7.06 -32.85 -31.71
CA SER A 159 6.14 -32.01 -32.47
C SER A 159 5.97 -32.48 -33.92
N LYS A 160 6.91 -33.24 -34.46
CA LYS A 160 6.90 -33.76 -35.83
C LYS A 160 6.05 -35.01 -35.99
N THR A 161 6.14 -35.93 -35.03
CA THR A 161 5.38 -37.22 -35.09
C THR A 161 4.06 -37.14 -34.33
N GLY A 162 3.90 -36.16 -33.43
CA GLY A 162 2.77 -36.05 -32.52
C GLY A 162 2.92 -36.91 -31.25
N GLU A 163 4.02 -37.62 -31.08
CA GLU A 163 4.28 -38.48 -29.92
C GLU A 163 4.40 -37.63 -28.66
N GLY A 164 3.75 -38.06 -27.56
CA GLY A 164 3.80 -37.39 -26.27
C GLY A 164 2.93 -36.13 -26.15
N ILE A 165 2.37 -35.57 -27.23
CA ILE A 165 1.60 -34.31 -27.21
C ILE A 165 0.34 -34.43 -26.32
N ASP A 166 -0.42 -35.52 -26.40
CA ASP A 166 -1.60 -35.75 -25.56
C ASP A 166 -1.21 -35.85 -24.07
N GLY A 167 -0.06 -36.48 -23.78
CA GLY A 167 0.50 -36.55 -22.42
C GLY A 167 0.90 -35.16 -21.89
N LEU A 168 1.54 -34.34 -22.71
CA LEU A 168 1.89 -32.95 -22.36
C LEU A 168 0.64 -32.13 -22.09
N LEU A 169 -0.40 -32.24 -22.92
CA LEU A 169 -1.68 -31.55 -22.71
C LEU A 169 -2.34 -31.97 -21.39
N ALA A 170 -2.31 -33.26 -21.02
CA ALA A 170 -2.88 -33.71 -19.76
C ALA A 170 -2.13 -33.16 -18.54
N VAL A 171 -0.80 -33.19 -18.54
CA VAL A 171 0.04 -32.65 -17.47
C VAL A 171 -0.11 -31.13 -17.38
N LEU A 172 -0.20 -30.45 -18.52
CA LEU A 172 -0.42 -29.00 -18.55
C LEU A 172 -1.79 -28.61 -17.98
N ASP A 173 -2.84 -29.40 -18.27
CA ASP A 173 -4.17 -29.19 -17.69
C ASP A 173 -4.18 -29.33 -16.16
N GLU A 174 -3.41 -30.29 -15.62
CA GLU A 174 -3.22 -30.43 -14.16
C GLU A 174 -2.54 -29.20 -13.56
N GLN A 175 -1.45 -28.70 -14.16
CA GLN A 175 -0.74 -27.50 -13.68
C GLN A 175 -1.60 -26.24 -13.78
N VAL A 176 -2.33 -26.07 -14.88
CA VAL A 176 -3.29 -24.97 -15.06
C VAL A 176 -4.40 -25.03 -14.01
N SER A 177 -4.89 -26.22 -13.69
CA SER A 177 -5.94 -26.41 -12.67
C SER A 177 -5.42 -26.04 -11.28
N ALA A 178 -4.23 -26.50 -10.93
CA ALA A 178 -3.58 -26.15 -9.64
C ALA A 178 -3.33 -24.64 -9.52
N CYS A 179 -2.85 -24.00 -10.58
CA CYS A 179 -2.65 -22.55 -10.63
C CYS A 179 -3.98 -21.79 -10.49
N TRP A 180 -5.02 -22.22 -11.20
CA TRP A 180 -6.35 -21.62 -11.13
C TRP A 180 -6.94 -21.67 -9.73
N ASP A 181 -6.89 -22.83 -9.06
CA ASP A 181 -7.42 -22.99 -7.73
C ASP A 181 -6.68 -22.09 -6.71
N ALA A 182 -5.37 -21.96 -6.84
CA ALA A 182 -4.56 -21.05 -6.02
C ALA A 182 -4.87 -19.56 -6.29
N CYS A 183 -5.22 -19.18 -7.52
CA CYS A 183 -5.57 -17.81 -7.89
C CYS A 183 -7.02 -17.45 -7.54
N ARG A 184 -7.93 -18.43 -7.48
CA ARG A 184 -9.36 -18.21 -7.24
C ARG A 184 -9.62 -17.56 -5.89
N ASP A 185 -8.89 -17.97 -4.86
CA ASP A 185 -9.01 -17.41 -3.51
C ASP A 185 -8.62 -15.92 -3.45
N ARG A 186 -7.77 -15.46 -4.38
CA ARG A 186 -7.36 -14.05 -4.49
C ARG A 186 -8.38 -13.19 -5.25
N SER A 187 -9.15 -13.76 -6.18
CA SER A 187 -10.10 -13.01 -7.02
C SER A 187 -11.38 -12.59 -6.27
N GLU A 188 -11.61 -13.08 -5.06
CA GLU A 188 -12.74 -12.71 -4.19
C GLU A 188 -12.50 -11.39 -3.41
N LEU A 189 -11.32 -10.75 -3.55
CA LEU A 189 -11.05 -9.44 -2.97
C LEU A 189 -11.86 -8.37 -3.71
N THR A 190 -13.00 -8.00 -3.15
CA THR A 190 -14.05 -7.18 -3.79
C THR A 190 -13.67 -5.72 -4.04
N ASP A 191 -12.53 -5.22 -3.55
CA ASP A 191 -12.12 -3.79 -3.66
C ASP A 191 -10.80 -3.58 -4.43
N ALA A 192 -10.32 -4.57 -5.17
CA ALA A 192 -9.19 -4.42 -6.06
C ALA A 192 -9.54 -3.55 -7.28
N ALA A 193 -8.60 -2.73 -7.74
CA ALA A 193 -8.74 -1.95 -8.97
C ALA A 193 -8.04 -2.65 -10.14
N PRO A 194 -8.63 -2.66 -11.35
CA PRO A 194 -8.01 -3.29 -12.51
C PRO A 194 -6.70 -2.61 -12.90
N ARG A 195 -5.74 -3.41 -13.34
CA ARG A 195 -4.49 -2.96 -13.94
C ARG A 195 -4.22 -3.71 -15.24
N LEU A 196 -3.87 -2.98 -16.29
CA LEU A 196 -3.50 -3.55 -17.59
C LEU A 196 -2.18 -2.94 -18.07
N PRO A 197 -1.04 -3.64 -17.93
CA PRO A 197 0.20 -3.25 -18.60
C PRO A 197 0.02 -3.34 -20.11
N ILE A 198 0.23 -2.23 -20.83
CA ILE A 198 0.09 -2.18 -22.30
C ILE A 198 1.32 -2.82 -22.94
N ASP A 199 1.15 -3.92 -23.64
CA ASP A 199 2.20 -4.56 -24.42
C ASP A 199 2.18 -4.20 -25.90
N ARG A 200 1.02 -3.83 -26.43
CA ARG A 200 0.85 -3.30 -27.80
C ARG A 200 -0.20 -2.19 -27.82
N CYS A 201 0.08 -1.18 -28.66
CA CYS A 201 -0.87 -0.13 -28.98
C CYS A 201 -0.89 0.04 -30.50
N PHE A 202 -2.07 0.01 -31.10
CA PHE A 202 -2.23 0.19 -32.55
C PHE A 202 -3.58 0.78 -32.90
N THR A 203 -3.64 1.46 -34.06
CA THR A 203 -4.87 2.06 -34.54
C THR A 203 -5.45 1.24 -35.69
N ILE A 204 -6.72 0.85 -35.57
CA ILE A 204 -7.46 0.15 -36.62
C ILE A 204 -8.40 1.13 -37.29
N ARG A 205 -8.33 1.21 -38.62
CA ARG A 205 -9.20 2.10 -39.41
C ARG A 205 -10.68 1.76 -39.20
N GLY A 206 -11.46 2.74 -38.76
CA GLY A 206 -12.89 2.58 -38.47
C GLY A 206 -13.22 2.06 -37.04
N VAL A 207 -12.24 1.52 -36.33
CA VAL A 207 -12.42 1.04 -34.95
C VAL A 207 -11.85 2.03 -33.94
N GLY A 208 -10.67 2.58 -34.20
CA GLY A 208 -9.95 3.49 -33.31
C GLY A 208 -8.68 2.86 -32.73
N THR A 209 -8.22 3.39 -31.62
CA THR A 209 -7.04 2.89 -30.91
C THR A 209 -7.40 1.66 -30.08
N VAL A 210 -6.61 0.62 -30.25
CA VAL A 210 -6.73 -0.64 -29.50
C VAL A 210 -5.41 -0.87 -28.77
N VAL A 211 -5.51 -1.18 -27.49
CA VAL A 211 -4.38 -1.61 -26.64
C VAL A 211 -4.57 -3.06 -26.24
N THR A 212 -3.47 -3.79 -26.09
CA THR A 212 -3.50 -5.17 -25.59
C THR A 212 -2.62 -5.33 -24.38
N GLY A 213 -2.96 -6.30 -23.53
CA GLY A 213 -2.22 -6.65 -22.34
C GLY A 213 -2.89 -7.80 -21.57
N THR A 214 -2.26 -8.22 -20.48
CA THR A 214 -2.87 -9.13 -19.50
C THR A 214 -3.54 -8.32 -18.41
N LEU A 215 -4.81 -8.58 -18.13
CA LEU A 215 -5.57 -7.88 -17.10
C LEU A 215 -5.22 -8.46 -15.72
N HIS A 216 -4.95 -7.60 -14.76
CA HIS A 216 -4.63 -7.98 -13.39
C HIS A 216 -5.64 -7.38 -12.40
N ASP A 217 -5.70 -7.99 -11.22
CA ASP A 217 -6.35 -7.57 -9.97
C ASP A 217 -7.88 -7.54 -10.01
N ALA A 218 -8.51 -6.85 -10.94
CA ALA A 218 -9.96 -6.71 -11.01
C ALA A 218 -10.49 -6.72 -12.45
N PRO A 219 -11.79 -7.03 -12.65
CA PRO A 219 -12.38 -7.02 -13.98
C PRO A 219 -12.55 -5.63 -14.56
N VAL A 220 -12.61 -5.56 -15.90
CA VAL A 220 -12.92 -4.36 -16.68
C VAL A 220 -14.16 -4.60 -17.52
N ALA A 221 -15.07 -3.62 -17.59
CA ALA A 221 -16.29 -3.65 -18.37
C ALA A 221 -16.32 -2.56 -19.46
N VAL A 222 -17.13 -2.78 -20.48
CA VAL A 222 -17.41 -1.75 -21.49
C VAL A 222 -18.09 -0.57 -20.82
N GLY A 223 -17.58 0.63 -21.03
CA GLY A 223 -18.03 1.87 -20.43
C GLY A 223 -17.18 2.37 -19.28
N ASP A 224 -16.30 1.54 -18.72
CA ASP A 224 -15.39 1.93 -17.64
C ASP A 224 -14.46 3.06 -18.08
N GLU A 225 -14.17 3.95 -17.13
CA GLU A 225 -13.19 5.00 -17.29
C GLU A 225 -11.88 4.58 -16.63
N LEU A 226 -10.80 4.62 -17.40
CA LEU A 226 -9.46 4.24 -16.98
C LEU A 226 -8.49 5.40 -17.21
N MET A 227 -7.38 5.39 -16.51
CA MET A 227 -6.26 6.32 -16.69
C MET A 227 -4.99 5.55 -17.03
N ALA A 228 -4.27 6.00 -18.05
CA ALA A 228 -2.94 5.48 -18.36
C ALA A 228 -1.86 6.21 -17.56
N LEU A 229 -0.91 5.49 -17.00
CA LEU A 229 0.29 6.02 -16.35
C LEU A 229 1.54 5.58 -17.13
N PRO A 230 2.55 6.43 -17.28
CA PRO A 230 2.76 7.72 -16.63
C PRO A 230 2.10 8.92 -17.32
N SER A 231 1.53 8.78 -18.53
CA SER A 231 0.98 9.90 -19.33
C SER A 231 -0.20 10.62 -18.67
N ARG A 232 -0.92 9.98 -17.74
CA ARG A 232 -2.17 10.46 -17.14
C ARG A 232 -3.31 10.66 -18.14
N THR A 233 -3.27 9.93 -19.24
CA THR A 233 -4.32 9.97 -20.26
C THR A 233 -5.57 9.28 -19.74
N VAL A 234 -6.66 10.04 -19.64
CA VAL A 234 -7.98 9.48 -19.28
C VAL A 234 -8.63 8.92 -20.54
N CYS A 235 -9.14 7.70 -20.45
CA CYS A 235 -9.76 7.00 -21.55
C CYS A 235 -10.99 6.20 -21.08
N ARG A 236 -11.91 5.94 -22.00
CA ARG A 236 -13.08 5.11 -21.76
C ARG A 236 -13.02 3.85 -22.63
N VAL A 237 -13.37 2.71 -22.03
CA VAL A 237 -13.47 1.42 -22.71
C VAL A 237 -14.71 1.40 -23.60
N ARG A 238 -14.53 1.34 -24.92
CA ARG A 238 -15.60 1.26 -25.92
C ARG A 238 -15.96 -0.18 -26.29
N GLY A 239 -14.99 -1.09 -26.22
CA GLY A 239 -15.16 -2.49 -26.55
C GLY A 239 -14.05 -3.33 -25.97
N ILE A 240 -14.32 -4.59 -25.73
CA ILE A 240 -13.41 -5.56 -25.14
C ILE A 240 -13.43 -6.81 -26.00
N GLN A 241 -12.24 -7.35 -26.31
CA GLN A 241 -12.07 -8.67 -26.93
C GLN A 241 -11.15 -9.52 -26.04
N VAL A 242 -11.59 -10.74 -25.75
CA VAL A 242 -10.79 -11.81 -25.13
C VAL A 242 -10.57 -12.90 -26.18
N HIS A 243 -11.46 -13.85 -26.34
CA HIS A 243 -11.47 -14.82 -27.46
C HIS A 243 -12.57 -14.47 -28.50
N GLY A 244 -13.10 -13.27 -28.43
CA GLY A 244 -14.18 -12.67 -29.17
C GLY A 244 -14.68 -11.43 -28.48
N ASP A 245 -15.71 -10.78 -28.98
CA ASP A 245 -16.31 -9.62 -28.35
C ASP A 245 -17.00 -10.02 -27.04
N THR A 246 -16.69 -9.32 -25.95
CA THR A 246 -17.27 -9.53 -24.64
C THR A 246 -17.60 -8.21 -23.96
N PRO A 247 -18.66 -8.12 -23.13
CA PRO A 247 -18.96 -6.91 -22.38
C PRO A 247 -18.03 -6.70 -21.17
N ARG A 248 -17.31 -7.75 -20.72
CA ARG A 248 -16.47 -7.74 -19.52
C ARG A 248 -15.30 -8.70 -19.67
N ALA A 249 -14.14 -8.28 -19.19
CA ALA A 249 -12.93 -9.11 -19.04
C ALA A 249 -12.64 -9.37 -17.57
N LEU A 250 -12.01 -10.52 -17.28
CA LEU A 250 -11.63 -10.96 -15.94
C LEU A 250 -10.11 -10.85 -15.74
N PRO A 251 -9.63 -10.68 -14.48
CA PRO A 251 -8.21 -10.77 -14.17
C PRO A 251 -7.61 -12.10 -14.65
N GLY A 252 -6.36 -12.08 -15.12
CA GLY A 252 -5.67 -13.23 -15.70
C GLY A 252 -5.95 -13.43 -17.19
N GLN A 253 -6.95 -12.76 -17.76
CA GLN A 253 -7.21 -12.83 -19.20
C GLN A 253 -6.32 -11.90 -19.99
N ARG A 254 -5.91 -12.37 -21.17
CA ARG A 254 -5.32 -11.51 -22.19
C ARG A 254 -6.41 -10.79 -22.95
N VAL A 255 -6.37 -9.47 -22.93
CA VAL A 255 -7.46 -8.63 -23.47
C VAL A 255 -6.98 -7.63 -24.50
N ALA A 256 -7.88 -7.30 -25.44
CA ALA A 256 -7.75 -6.14 -26.31
C ALA A 256 -8.86 -5.15 -25.97
N LEU A 257 -8.46 -3.94 -25.57
CA LEU A 257 -9.38 -2.84 -25.23
C LEU A 257 -9.41 -1.81 -26.35
N ASN A 258 -10.57 -1.57 -26.91
CA ASN A 258 -10.80 -0.41 -27.78
C ASN A 258 -11.09 0.80 -26.90
N LEU A 259 -10.24 1.82 -26.97
CA LEU A 259 -10.26 2.99 -26.11
C LEU A 259 -10.67 4.24 -26.88
N VAL A 260 -11.37 5.14 -26.19
CA VAL A 260 -11.73 6.48 -26.67
C VAL A 260 -11.40 7.52 -25.62
N GLY A 261 -10.96 8.69 -26.06
CA GLY A 261 -10.60 9.82 -25.20
C GLY A 261 -9.55 10.70 -25.85
N ASP A 262 -9.39 11.92 -25.31
CA ASP A 262 -8.35 12.83 -25.76
C ASP A 262 -6.98 12.30 -25.33
N GLY A 263 -6.01 12.23 -26.26
CA GLY A 263 -4.67 11.68 -25.99
C GLY A 263 -4.53 10.17 -26.17
N VAL A 264 -5.62 9.40 -26.28
CA VAL A 264 -5.58 7.94 -26.52
C VAL A 264 -4.72 7.54 -27.73
N PRO A 265 -4.70 8.30 -28.84
CA PRO A 265 -3.80 7.97 -29.98
C PRO A 265 -2.30 8.11 -29.68
N ALA A 266 -1.93 8.74 -28.56
CA ALA A 266 -0.55 8.92 -28.12
C ALA A 266 -0.11 7.88 -27.07
N LEU A 267 -1.00 6.96 -26.66
CA LEU A 267 -0.65 5.86 -25.78
C LEU A 267 0.38 4.95 -26.43
N ASP A 268 1.29 4.46 -25.63
CA ASP A 268 2.37 3.60 -26.11
C ASP A 268 2.54 2.37 -25.21
N ARG A 269 3.34 1.43 -25.72
CA ARG A 269 3.78 0.25 -24.96
C ARG A 269 4.54 0.68 -23.71
N GLY A 270 4.33 -0.04 -22.61
CA GLY A 270 4.95 0.23 -21.31
C GLY A 270 4.12 1.11 -20.41
N GLU A 271 3.05 1.72 -20.88
CA GLU A 271 2.08 2.37 -20.02
C GLU A 271 1.18 1.35 -19.32
N MET A 272 0.64 1.73 -18.17
CA MET A 272 -0.29 0.93 -17.38
C MET A 272 -1.64 1.61 -17.33
N LEU A 273 -2.69 0.91 -17.76
CA LEU A 273 -4.06 1.34 -17.54
C LEU A 273 -4.58 0.89 -16.18
N GLY A 274 -5.32 1.74 -15.51
CA GLY A 274 -6.01 1.43 -14.26
C GLY A 274 -7.03 2.49 -13.87
N VAL A 275 -7.66 2.33 -12.72
CA VAL A 275 -8.59 3.35 -12.18
C VAL A 275 -7.78 4.50 -11.59
N ALA A 276 -8.18 5.74 -11.92
CA ALA A 276 -7.57 6.94 -11.36
C ALA A 276 -7.57 6.89 -9.82
N ASP A 277 -6.48 7.38 -9.21
CA ASP A 277 -6.29 7.47 -7.76
C ASP A 277 -6.22 6.13 -6.99
N ARG A 278 -6.41 4.98 -7.66
CA ARG A 278 -6.30 3.65 -7.05
C ARG A 278 -4.92 3.01 -7.22
N PHE A 279 -4.07 3.55 -8.06
CA PHE A 279 -2.65 3.18 -8.18
C PHE A 279 -1.82 4.41 -8.52
N GLY A 280 -0.53 4.35 -8.18
CA GLY A 280 0.38 5.47 -8.32
C GLY A 280 1.57 5.14 -9.21
N GLN A 281 2.40 6.14 -9.42
CA GLN A 281 3.70 6.01 -10.06
C GLN A 281 4.79 6.46 -9.10
N THR A 282 5.96 5.89 -9.21
CA THR A 282 7.09 6.16 -8.32
C THR A 282 8.39 6.42 -9.07
N LEU A 283 9.25 7.23 -8.47
CA LEU A 283 10.65 7.38 -8.85
C LEU A 283 11.60 6.58 -7.95
N ARG A 284 11.07 5.97 -6.88
CA ARG A 284 11.86 5.25 -5.87
C ARG A 284 11.03 4.19 -5.18
N PHE A 285 11.56 3.00 -5.09
CA PHE A 285 10.92 1.89 -4.40
C PHE A 285 11.95 1.01 -3.68
N MET A 286 11.49 0.20 -2.74
CA MET A 286 12.29 -0.84 -2.09
C MET A 286 11.86 -2.19 -2.64
N MET A 287 12.83 -3.07 -2.89
CA MET A 287 12.58 -4.44 -3.34
C MET A 287 13.55 -5.43 -2.72
N THR A 288 13.15 -6.68 -2.60
CA THR A 288 14.10 -7.79 -2.50
C THR A 288 14.79 -7.91 -3.86
N PHE A 289 16.09 -8.04 -3.85
CA PHE A 289 16.85 -8.15 -5.08
C PHE A 289 17.85 -9.30 -4.98
N THR A 290 17.69 -10.27 -5.88
CA THR A 290 18.65 -11.37 -6.06
C THR A 290 19.61 -11.01 -7.17
N TYR A 291 20.92 -10.97 -6.86
CA TYR A 291 21.96 -10.67 -7.84
C TYR A 291 22.48 -11.95 -8.47
N LEU A 292 22.15 -12.21 -9.71
CA LEU A 292 22.58 -13.39 -10.48
C LEU A 292 23.97 -13.25 -11.10
N GLY A 293 24.55 -12.04 -11.09
CA GLY A 293 25.79 -11.79 -11.80
C GLY A 293 25.58 -11.53 -13.29
N ARG A 294 26.58 -11.85 -14.09
CA ARG A 294 26.52 -11.78 -15.56
C ARG A 294 26.96 -13.12 -16.11
N GLU A 295 26.11 -13.79 -16.83
CA GLU A 295 26.45 -15.06 -17.46
C GLU A 295 27.64 -14.90 -18.42
N GLY A 296 28.56 -15.87 -18.43
CA GLY A 296 29.76 -15.84 -19.27
C GLY A 296 30.82 -14.79 -18.90
N ALA A 297 30.61 -13.97 -17.85
CA ALA A 297 31.58 -13.00 -17.37
C ALA A 297 32.25 -13.48 -16.07
N LYS A 298 33.45 -12.93 -15.76
CA LYS A 298 34.06 -13.17 -14.44
C LYS A 298 33.08 -12.66 -13.36
N PRO A 299 32.92 -13.42 -12.25
CA PRO A 299 32.08 -12.99 -11.14
C PRO A 299 32.51 -11.58 -10.70
N ARG A 300 31.55 -10.65 -10.74
CA ARG A 300 31.74 -9.29 -10.28
C ARG A 300 30.73 -9.03 -9.18
N VAL A 301 31.15 -8.27 -8.19
CA VAL A 301 30.23 -7.76 -7.18
C VAL A 301 29.38 -6.63 -7.75
N LEU A 302 28.16 -6.47 -7.25
CA LEU A 302 27.31 -5.33 -7.57
C LEU A 302 27.60 -4.22 -6.56
N GLU A 303 28.06 -3.09 -7.05
CA GLU A 303 28.33 -1.90 -6.23
C GLU A 303 27.10 -1.00 -6.15
N SER A 304 26.99 -0.26 -5.03
CA SER A 304 25.93 0.72 -4.84
C SER A 304 26.02 1.84 -5.88
N GLY A 305 24.88 2.19 -6.49
CA GLY A 305 24.79 3.22 -7.53
C GLY A 305 24.94 2.69 -8.95
N ALA A 306 25.04 1.37 -9.14
CA ALA A 306 25.08 0.75 -10.46
C ALA A 306 23.88 1.21 -11.31
N ARG A 307 24.17 1.69 -12.52
CA ARG A 307 23.14 2.10 -13.49
C ARG A 307 22.61 0.88 -14.22
N VAL A 308 21.30 0.75 -14.31
CA VAL A 308 20.60 -0.45 -14.79
C VAL A 308 19.35 -0.09 -15.59
N HIS A 309 18.84 -1.05 -16.37
CA HIS A 309 17.48 -1.03 -16.85
C HIS A 309 16.60 -1.81 -15.88
N VAL A 310 15.50 -1.22 -15.47
CA VAL A 310 14.50 -1.82 -14.59
C VAL A 310 13.27 -2.10 -15.43
N MET A 311 12.86 -3.35 -15.46
CA MET A 311 11.67 -3.81 -16.19
C MET A 311 10.63 -4.25 -15.19
N ALA A 312 9.42 -3.68 -15.27
CA ALA A 312 8.27 -4.11 -14.49
C ALA A 312 7.00 -4.00 -15.34
N GLY A 313 6.19 -5.05 -15.33
CA GLY A 313 5.15 -5.19 -16.33
C GLY A 313 5.76 -5.12 -17.74
N THR A 314 5.18 -4.31 -18.59
CA THR A 314 5.66 -4.06 -19.95
C THR A 314 6.59 -2.85 -20.07
N ALA A 315 6.78 -2.10 -18.97
CA ALA A 315 7.60 -0.90 -18.92
C ALA A 315 9.10 -1.22 -18.76
N GLU A 316 9.95 -0.36 -19.32
CA GLU A 316 11.39 -0.34 -19.12
C GLU A 316 11.82 1.07 -18.79
N VAL A 317 12.47 1.26 -17.65
CA VAL A 317 12.97 2.55 -17.19
C VAL A 317 14.42 2.42 -16.71
N VAL A 318 15.25 3.41 -17.02
CA VAL A 318 16.62 3.46 -16.52
C VAL A 318 16.61 3.90 -15.06
N GLY A 319 17.45 3.25 -14.25
CA GLY A 319 17.57 3.56 -12.83
C GLY A 319 18.92 3.21 -12.24
N ARG A 320 18.99 3.26 -10.92
CA ARG A 320 20.18 2.88 -10.14
C ARG A 320 19.78 2.01 -8.96
N ILE A 321 20.53 0.95 -8.74
CA ILE A 321 20.44 0.14 -7.53
C ILE A 321 21.29 0.79 -6.44
N MET A 322 20.68 1.05 -5.29
CA MET A 322 21.33 1.63 -4.12
C MET A 322 21.32 0.60 -3.00
N LEU A 323 22.47 0.10 -2.63
CA LEU A 323 22.65 -0.72 -1.43
C LEU A 323 22.41 0.15 -0.19
N LEU A 324 21.91 -0.46 0.88
CA LEU A 324 21.71 0.23 2.14
C LEU A 324 23.05 0.65 2.75
N GLU A 325 23.01 1.67 3.63
CA GLU A 325 24.24 2.20 4.23
C GLU A 325 24.94 1.14 5.09
N GLY A 326 26.28 1.11 4.97
CA GLY A 326 27.12 0.14 5.69
C GLY A 326 27.17 -1.24 5.03
N GLU A 327 26.43 -1.50 3.94
CA GLU A 327 26.47 -2.78 3.25
C GLU A 327 27.65 -2.87 2.28
N ALA A 328 28.32 -4.03 2.31
CA ALA A 328 29.32 -4.39 1.32
C ALA A 328 28.68 -4.59 -0.08
N PRO A 329 29.46 -4.49 -1.18
CA PRO A 329 28.99 -4.89 -2.49
C PRO A 329 28.37 -6.29 -2.48
N MET A 330 27.32 -6.52 -3.30
CA MET A 330 26.64 -7.82 -3.35
C MET A 330 27.44 -8.82 -4.18
N ALA A 331 27.62 -10.01 -3.64
CA ALA A 331 28.16 -11.15 -4.39
C ALA A 331 27.06 -11.83 -5.24
N VAL A 332 27.49 -12.61 -6.22
CA VAL A 332 26.57 -13.42 -7.06
C VAL A 332 25.86 -14.44 -6.18
N GLY A 333 24.54 -14.58 -6.37
CA GLY A 333 23.67 -15.45 -5.59
C GLY A 333 23.10 -14.80 -4.32
N GLU A 334 23.55 -13.62 -3.93
CA GLU A 334 23.00 -12.95 -2.76
C GLU A 334 21.63 -12.31 -3.06
N THR A 335 20.75 -12.42 -2.08
CA THR A 335 19.45 -11.71 -2.04
C THR A 335 19.48 -10.70 -0.91
N ARG A 336 19.16 -9.44 -1.21
CA ARG A 336 19.09 -8.35 -0.22
C ARG A 336 17.97 -7.38 -0.55
N THR A 337 17.52 -6.65 0.46
CA THR A 337 16.65 -5.50 0.24
C THR A 337 17.47 -4.32 -0.25
N VAL A 338 17.06 -3.75 -1.40
CA VAL A 338 17.73 -2.60 -2.03
C VAL A 338 16.75 -1.47 -2.32
N GLN A 339 17.27 -0.23 -2.41
CA GLN A 339 16.51 0.89 -2.94
C GLN A 339 16.81 1.05 -4.42
N VAL A 340 15.76 1.07 -5.25
CA VAL A 340 15.88 1.40 -6.68
C VAL A 340 15.47 2.87 -6.87
N ARG A 341 16.29 3.62 -7.61
CA ARG A 341 16.04 5.02 -7.98
C ARG A 341 15.94 5.12 -9.49
N LEU A 342 14.79 5.52 -9.97
CA LEU A 342 14.48 5.61 -11.39
C LEU A 342 14.76 7.00 -11.94
N GLU A 343 15.08 7.09 -13.24
CA GLU A 343 15.25 8.35 -13.98
C GLU A 343 13.90 8.88 -14.46
N GLU A 344 12.90 8.00 -14.68
CA GLU A 344 11.53 8.32 -15.07
C GLU A 344 10.53 7.60 -14.13
N PRO A 345 9.31 8.12 -13.97
CA PRO A 345 8.32 7.49 -13.11
C PRO A 345 7.81 6.16 -13.68
N LEU A 346 7.63 5.18 -12.81
CA LEU A 346 7.12 3.85 -13.15
C LEU A 346 5.88 3.53 -12.28
N PRO A 347 4.76 3.09 -12.87
CA PRO A 347 3.63 2.59 -12.11
C PRO A 347 3.98 1.23 -11.51
N LEU A 348 4.01 1.16 -10.18
CA LEU A 348 4.36 -0.03 -9.41
C LEU A 348 3.51 -0.11 -8.14
N ARG A 349 3.28 -1.34 -7.69
CA ARG A 349 2.71 -1.66 -6.37
C ARG A 349 3.63 -2.60 -5.59
N ALA A 350 3.46 -2.63 -4.28
CA ALA A 350 4.00 -3.70 -3.46
C ALA A 350 3.48 -5.06 -3.96
N GLY A 351 4.37 -6.05 -3.99
CA GLY A 351 4.08 -7.36 -4.55
C GLY A 351 4.40 -7.52 -6.04
N ASP A 352 4.53 -6.43 -6.81
CA ASP A 352 4.95 -6.51 -8.22
C ASP A 352 6.39 -7.05 -8.32
N HIS A 353 6.70 -7.69 -9.43
CA HIS A 353 8.04 -8.19 -9.75
C HIS A 353 8.77 -7.24 -10.68
N ALA A 354 10.08 -7.07 -10.47
CA ALA A 354 10.94 -6.30 -11.32
C ALA A 354 12.18 -7.10 -11.73
N VAL A 355 12.44 -7.14 -13.02
CA VAL A 355 13.66 -7.73 -13.61
C VAL A 355 14.63 -6.62 -13.91
N VAL A 356 15.90 -6.86 -13.61
CA VAL A 356 16.96 -5.85 -13.75
C VAL A 356 18.01 -6.33 -14.75
N LEU A 357 18.25 -5.47 -15.75
CA LEU A 357 19.30 -5.71 -16.76
C LEU A 357 20.43 -4.72 -16.55
N SER A 358 21.67 -5.15 -16.85
CA SER A 358 22.81 -4.25 -16.86
C SER A 358 22.65 -3.17 -17.94
N TYR A 359 23.17 -1.97 -17.64
CA TYR A 359 23.04 -0.82 -18.56
C TYR A 359 23.76 -1.06 -19.89
N SER A 360 24.99 -1.58 -19.86
CA SER A 360 25.75 -1.90 -21.07
C SER A 360 26.86 -2.91 -20.75
N PRO A 361 27.00 -4.02 -21.52
CA PRO A 361 25.98 -4.55 -22.43
C PRO A 361 24.70 -4.92 -21.69
N VAL A 362 23.57 -4.95 -22.40
CA VAL A 362 22.27 -5.33 -21.83
C VAL A 362 22.24 -6.84 -21.59
N MET A 363 22.22 -7.27 -20.34
CA MET A 363 22.21 -8.65 -19.89
C MET A 363 21.41 -8.76 -18.61
N LEU A 364 20.79 -9.90 -18.34
CA LEU A 364 20.15 -10.18 -17.06
C LEU A 364 21.19 -10.11 -15.94
N ILE A 365 20.89 -9.37 -14.88
CA ILE A 365 21.75 -9.32 -13.68
C ILE A 365 21.01 -9.65 -12.40
N GLY A 366 19.69 -9.74 -12.43
CA GLY A 366 18.88 -10.10 -11.28
C GLY A 366 17.50 -9.50 -11.32
N GLY A 367 16.82 -9.52 -10.19
CA GLY A 367 15.47 -9.02 -10.02
C GLY A 367 14.89 -9.43 -8.68
N GLY A 368 13.59 -9.29 -8.52
CA GLY A 368 12.87 -9.71 -7.34
C GLY A 368 11.56 -8.96 -7.14
N ARG A 369 11.04 -9.02 -5.90
CA ARG A 369 9.71 -8.51 -5.54
C ARG A 369 9.79 -7.11 -4.93
N VAL A 370 8.91 -6.21 -5.36
CA VAL A 370 8.71 -4.89 -4.77
C VAL A 370 8.11 -5.04 -3.37
N LEU A 371 8.77 -4.49 -2.37
CA LEU A 371 8.30 -4.48 -0.98
C LEU A 371 7.51 -3.22 -0.65
N LEU A 372 7.99 -2.07 -1.13
CA LEU A 372 7.38 -0.78 -0.88
C LEU A 372 7.48 0.08 -2.14
N SER A 373 6.36 0.39 -2.75
CA SER A 373 6.30 1.12 -4.03
C SER A 373 6.72 2.59 -3.90
N ARG A 374 6.65 3.16 -2.69
CA ARG A 374 7.02 4.55 -2.39
C ARG A 374 7.90 4.62 -1.15
N CYS A 375 9.06 5.25 -1.28
CA CYS A 375 9.96 5.43 -0.16
C CYS A 375 10.68 6.78 -0.22
N ARG A 376 11.20 7.25 0.92
CA ARG A 376 12.04 8.43 0.97
C ARG A 376 13.41 8.17 0.32
N ARG A 377 14.08 9.23 -0.13
CA ARG A 377 15.44 9.14 -0.66
C ARG A 377 16.45 8.99 0.50
N SER A 378 16.63 7.78 0.98
CA SER A 378 17.66 7.46 1.98
C SER A 378 18.19 6.05 1.74
N ARG A 379 19.40 5.78 2.20
CA ARG A 379 19.99 4.45 2.33
C ARG A 379 20.13 4.07 3.80
N GLU A 380 20.15 5.09 4.67
CA GLU A 380 20.14 4.92 6.11
C GLU A 380 18.68 4.70 6.55
N LEU A 381 18.42 3.52 7.07
CA LEU A 381 17.12 3.11 7.57
C LEU A 381 17.13 3.11 9.10
N SER A 382 16.10 3.66 9.70
CA SER A 382 15.83 3.50 11.12
C SER A 382 15.52 2.05 11.48
N ALA A 383 15.58 1.71 12.76
CA ALA A 383 15.19 0.37 13.23
C ALA A 383 13.73 0.03 12.85
N GLY A 384 12.82 1.01 12.94
CA GLY A 384 11.42 0.84 12.54
C GLY A 384 11.24 0.60 11.05
N GLU A 385 11.98 1.33 10.19
CA GLU A 385 11.93 1.08 8.73
C GLU A 385 12.49 -0.31 8.35
N ARG A 386 13.52 -0.79 9.06
CA ARG A 386 14.03 -2.16 8.87
C ARG A 386 12.99 -3.21 9.29
N ALA A 387 12.29 -2.98 10.41
CA ALA A 387 11.22 -3.86 10.87
C ALA A 387 10.05 -3.90 9.87
N LEU A 388 9.66 -2.74 9.32
CA LEU A 388 8.65 -2.67 8.26
C LEU A 388 9.05 -3.51 7.04
N LEU A 389 10.26 -3.31 6.53
CA LEU A 389 10.73 -4.04 5.35
C LEU A 389 10.81 -5.55 5.61
N ALA A 390 11.25 -5.97 6.80
CA ALA A 390 11.29 -7.39 7.19
C ALA A 390 9.88 -8.01 7.25
N ALA A 391 8.89 -7.29 7.77
CA ALA A 391 7.50 -7.74 7.79
C ALA A 391 6.92 -7.88 6.36
N LEU A 392 7.18 -6.89 5.50
CA LEU A 392 6.75 -6.93 4.10
C LEU A 392 7.45 -8.04 3.30
N GLU A 393 8.72 -8.32 3.58
CA GLU A 393 9.47 -9.42 2.98
C GLU A 393 8.89 -10.78 3.38
N ALA A 394 8.51 -10.93 4.64
CA ALA A 394 7.84 -12.13 5.15
C ALA A 394 6.38 -12.29 4.64
N GLY A 395 5.80 -11.26 4.01
CA GLY A 395 4.40 -11.26 3.58
C GLY A 395 3.40 -11.14 4.73
N ASP A 396 3.84 -10.66 5.90
CA ASP A 396 2.99 -10.46 7.08
C ASP A 396 2.36 -9.06 7.03
N ALA A 397 1.13 -8.98 6.52
CA ALA A 397 0.40 -7.72 6.39
C ALA A 397 0.12 -7.06 7.76
N VAL A 398 -0.17 -7.86 8.80
CA VAL A 398 -0.47 -7.35 10.15
C VAL A 398 0.76 -6.72 10.78
N ALA A 399 1.91 -7.42 10.72
CA ALA A 399 3.18 -6.88 11.20
C ALA A 399 3.63 -5.67 10.36
N GLY A 400 3.36 -5.67 9.04
CA GLY A 400 3.64 -4.54 8.16
C GLY A 400 2.84 -3.28 8.53
N VAL A 401 1.55 -3.43 8.80
CA VAL A 401 0.68 -2.33 9.24
C VAL A 401 1.13 -1.79 10.61
N ASP A 402 1.43 -2.65 11.58
CA ASP A 402 1.93 -2.24 12.89
C ASP A 402 3.25 -1.45 12.77
N ALA A 403 4.22 -2.00 12.05
CA ALA A 403 5.51 -1.35 11.84
C ALA A 403 5.37 0.00 11.11
N TRP A 404 4.46 0.09 10.13
CA TRP A 404 4.19 1.34 9.43
C TRP A 404 3.52 2.38 10.34
N LEU A 405 2.51 1.98 11.14
CA LEU A 405 1.86 2.86 12.11
C LEU A 405 2.82 3.37 13.18
N ALA A 406 3.77 2.55 13.60
CA ALA A 406 4.81 2.94 14.57
C ALA A 406 5.79 4.00 14.01
N LEU A 407 5.86 4.15 12.69
CA LEU A 407 6.65 5.20 12.01
C LEU A 407 5.88 6.52 11.85
N GLN A 408 4.58 6.53 12.09
CA GLN A 408 3.79 7.75 12.02
C GLN A 408 4.02 8.62 13.25
N THR A 409 3.67 9.88 13.16
CA THR A 409 3.71 10.83 14.28
C THR A 409 2.31 11.27 14.72
N LEU A 410 1.31 10.94 13.90
CA LEU A 410 -0.10 11.33 14.06
C LEU A 410 -1.01 10.15 13.70
N PRO A 411 -2.23 10.11 14.22
CA PRO A 411 -3.26 9.17 13.78
C PRO A 411 -3.58 9.30 12.29
N VAL A 412 -3.93 8.19 11.66
CA VAL A 412 -4.19 8.10 10.22
C VAL A 412 -5.52 7.39 9.96
N VAL A 413 -6.10 7.57 8.77
CA VAL A 413 -7.27 6.83 8.31
C VAL A 413 -6.83 5.52 7.63
N VAL A 414 -7.75 4.54 7.54
CA VAL A 414 -7.49 3.26 6.86
C VAL A 414 -7.01 3.43 5.41
N ALA A 415 -7.52 4.44 4.71
CA ALA A 415 -7.12 4.75 3.34
C ALA A 415 -5.64 5.11 3.21
N ASP A 416 -5.06 5.79 4.20
CA ASP A 416 -3.62 6.12 4.22
C ASP A 416 -2.77 4.85 4.40
N VAL A 417 -3.21 3.92 5.28
CA VAL A 417 -2.55 2.63 5.48
C VAL A 417 -2.57 1.82 4.18
N ALA A 418 -3.76 1.69 3.58
CA ALA A 418 -3.95 0.98 2.32
C ALA A 418 -3.09 1.57 1.19
N ALA A 419 -3.06 2.91 1.05
CA ALA A 419 -2.29 3.59 0.02
C ALA A 419 -0.77 3.51 0.25
N ALA A 420 -0.31 3.52 1.51
CA ALA A 420 1.12 3.47 1.83
C ALA A 420 1.74 2.09 1.62
N LEU A 421 0.97 1.03 1.89
CA LEU A 421 1.41 -0.36 1.82
C LEU A 421 0.88 -1.09 0.58
N ASP A 422 0.17 -0.39 -0.30
CA ASP A 422 -0.50 -0.94 -1.49
C ASP A 422 -1.46 -2.12 -1.17
N LEU A 423 -2.08 -2.08 0.02
CA LEU A 423 -3.07 -3.08 0.44
C LEU A 423 -4.44 -2.78 -0.17
N VAL A 424 -5.24 -3.82 -0.37
CA VAL A 424 -6.68 -3.66 -0.62
C VAL A 424 -7.35 -3.19 0.67
N SER A 425 -8.39 -2.34 0.57
CA SER A 425 -9.03 -1.76 1.76
C SER A 425 -9.46 -2.82 2.77
N GLY A 426 -10.03 -3.93 2.32
CA GLY A 426 -10.41 -5.04 3.20
C GLY A 426 -9.25 -5.71 3.94
N GLU A 427 -8.05 -5.78 3.33
CA GLU A 427 -6.84 -6.30 3.99
C GLU A 427 -6.32 -5.34 5.05
N ALA A 428 -6.34 -4.03 4.74
CA ALA A 428 -5.95 -2.99 5.68
C ALA A 428 -6.91 -2.96 6.90
N ASP A 429 -8.23 -3.04 6.65
CA ASP A 429 -9.24 -3.12 7.71
C ASP A 429 -9.05 -4.37 8.59
N ALA A 430 -8.84 -5.53 7.99
CA ALA A 430 -8.62 -6.78 8.73
C ALA A 430 -7.37 -6.70 9.62
N ALA A 431 -6.25 -6.18 9.09
CA ALA A 431 -5.01 -6.02 9.84
C ALA A 431 -5.17 -5.01 10.99
N LEU A 432 -5.83 -3.87 10.75
CA LEU A 432 -6.10 -2.86 11.77
C LEU A 432 -6.99 -3.42 12.89
N ASN A 433 -8.09 -4.11 12.54
CA ASN A 433 -8.98 -4.74 13.50
C ASN A 433 -8.24 -5.74 14.40
N GLU A 434 -7.37 -6.56 13.82
CA GLU A 434 -6.56 -7.51 14.58
C GLU A 434 -5.62 -6.79 15.57
N LEU A 435 -4.96 -5.71 15.14
CA LEU A 435 -4.07 -4.91 15.98
C LEU A 435 -4.84 -4.16 17.08
N VAL A 436 -6.05 -3.71 16.83
CA VAL A 436 -6.95 -3.12 17.83
C VAL A 436 -7.33 -4.16 18.88
N VAL A 437 -7.73 -5.37 18.47
CA VAL A 437 -8.04 -6.47 19.39
C VAL A 437 -6.81 -6.84 20.25
N ARG A 438 -5.62 -6.82 19.68
CA ARG A 438 -4.36 -7.04 20.41
C ARG A 438 -4.00 -5.88 21.35
N GLY A 439 -4.67 -4.73 21.24
CA GLY A 439 -4.41 -3.53 22.03
C GLY A 439 -3.15 -2.75 21.61
N VAL A 440 -2.55 -3.09 20.48
CA VAL A 440 -1.36 -2.42 19.91
C VAL A 440 -1.74 -1.13 19.22
N VAL A 441 -2.91 -1.10 18.60
CA VAL A 441 -3.49 0.05 17.91
C VAL A 441 -4.71 0.55 18.67
N ARG A 442 -4.90 1.87 18.69
CA ARG A 442 -6.06 2.55 19.26
C ARG A 442 -6.87 3.20 18.17
N GLU A 443 -8.19 3.11 18.32
CA GLU A 443 -9.18 3.81 17.51
C GLU A 443 -9.53 5.13 18.15
N LEU A 444 -9.61 6.16 17.34
CA LEU A 444 -10.08 7.50 17.72
C LEU A 444 -11.25 7.89 16.82
N ALA A 445 -12.25 8.56 17.41
CA ALA A 445 -13.37 9.08 16.64
C ALA A 445 -12.94 10.36 15.90
N GLY A 446 -12.98 10.34 14.57
CA GLY A 446 -12.83 11.51 13.73
C GLY A 446 -14.16 11.95 13.13
N SER A 447 -14.27 13.19 12.67
CA SER A 447 -15.46 13.72 11.97
C SER A 447 -15.65 13.08 10.60
N GLY A 448 -14.55 12.68 9.96
CA GLY A 448 -14.52 12.01 8.65
C GLY A 448 -14.47 10.48 8.71
N GLY A 449 -14.46 9.87 9.90
CA GLY A 449 -14.36 8.43 10.10
C GLY A 449 -13.43 8.04 11.24
N THR A 450 -13.15 6.74 11.36
CA THR A 450 -12.23 6.22 12.38
C THR A 450 -10.78 6.54 12.04
N LEU A 451 -10.05 7.04 13.02
CA LEU A 451 -8.60 7.25 12.96
C LEU A 451 -7.91 6.15 13.77
N TYR A 452 -6.74 5.75 13.31
CA TYR A 452 -5.94 4.68 13.92
C TYR A 452 -4.56 5.20 14.30
N ALA A 453 -4.07 4.83 15.47
CA ALA A 453 -2.71 5.13 15.90
C ALA A 453 -2.11 3.94 16.67
N ASN A 454 -0.83 3.66 16.45
CA ASN A 454 -0.09 2.80 17.35
C ASN A 454 -0.11 3.41 18.76
N ALA A 455 -0.30 2.58 19.79
CA ALA A 455 -0.47 3.03 21.19
C ALA A 455 0.69 3.93 21.65
N ALA A 456 1.93 3.58 21.30
CA ALA A 456 3.11 4.39 21.66
C ALA A 456 3.14 5.75 20.93
N VAL A 457 2.68 5.80 19.69
CA VAL A 457 2.55 7.06 18.93
C VAL A 457 1.50 7.96 19.56
N LEU A 458 0.37 7.37 19.98
CA LEU A 458 -0.68 8.11 20.66
C LEU A 458 -0.21 8.64 22.02
N ASP A 459 0.51 7.83 22.79
CA ASP A 459 1.08 8.26 24.07
C ASP A 459 2.08 9.41 23.87
N ALA A 460 2.95 9.33 22.86
CA ALA A 460 3.87 10.42 22.51
C ALA A 460 3.12 11.70 22.09
N ALA A 461 2.00 11.58 21.38
CA ALA A 461 1.15 12.71 21.05
C ALA A 461 0.53 13.37 22.30
N MET A 462 0.15 12.57 23.28
CA MET A 462 -0.36 13.05 24.58
C MET A 462 0.72 13.73 25.41
N ASP A 463 1.96 13.26 25.37
CA ASP A 463 3.10 13.94 26.00
C ASP A 463 3.34 15.31 25.37
N VAL A 464 3.23 15.42 24.05
CA VAL A 464 3.32 16.70 23.32
C VAL A 464 2.21 17.65 23.76
N LEU A 465 0.96 17.16 23.90
CA LEU A 465 -0.16 17.98 24.38
C LEU A 465 0.11 18.52 25.78
N THR A 466 0.55 17.66 26.70
CA THR A 466 0.88 18.02 28.08
C THR A 466 1.96 19.10 28.13
N ALA A 467 3.06 18.90 27.39
CA ALA A 467 4.16 19.86 27.33
C ALA A 467 3.72 21.20 26.72
N THR A 468 2.89 21.15 25.67
CA THR A 468 2.39 22.35 25.00
C THR A 468 1.50 23.18 25.93
N LEU A 469 0.51 22.56 26.58
CA LEU A 469 -0.37 23.24 27.54
C LEU A 469 0.43 23.87 28.69
N THR A 470 1.37 23.11 29.24
CA THR A 470 2.26 23.63 30.30
C THR A 470 3.04 24.85 29.84
N ALA A 471 3.61 24.81 28.61
CA ALA A 471 4.36 25.93 28.06
C ALA A 471 3.47 27.16 27.79
N MET A 472 2.26 26.94 27.26
CA MET A 472 1.30 28.02 26.98
C MET A 472 0.85 28.72 28.27
N HIS A 473 0.50 27.95 29.31
CA HIS A 473 0.16 28.53 30.63
C HIS A 473 1.35 29.27 31.27
N ALA A 474 2.57 28.75 31.11
CA ALA A 474 3.77 29.45 31.60
C ALA A 474 4.04 30.77 30.85
N ALA A 475 3.78 30.81 29.54
CA ALA A 475 3.93 32.02 28.72
C ALA A 475 2.84 33.08 28.98
N ALA A 476 1.63 32.63 29.34
CA ALA A 476 0.47 33.48 29.59
C ALA A 476 -0.17 33.19 30.98
N PRO A 477 0.49 33.52 32.10
CA PRO A 477 0.04 33.12 33.45
C PRO A 477 -1.32 33.69 33.89
N LYS A 478 -1.80 34.72 33.21
CA LYS A 478 -3.11 35.36 33.49
C LYS A 478 -4.25 34.75 32.65
N GLN A 479 -3.94 33.97 31.67
CA GLN A 479 -4.92 33.33 30.80
C GLN A 479 -5.41 32.03 31.40
N THR A 480 -6.73 31.88 31.53
CA THR A 480 -7.37 30.74 32.20
C THR A 480 -7.47 29.52 31.29
N GLY A 481 -7.49 29.71 29.96
CA GLY A 481 -7.56 28.65 28.96
C GLY A 481 -7.21 29.18 27.58
N PHE A 482 -7.16 28.29 26.63
CA PHE A 482 -6.84 28.54 25.22
C PHE A 482 -7.89 27.86 24.35
N THR A 483 -8.12 28.38 23.15
CA THR A 483 -9.03 27.68 22.23
C THR A 483 -8.42 26.32 21.80
N PRO A 484 -9.24 25.27 21.56
CA PRO A 484 -8.76 24.00 21.07
C PRO A 484 -7.90 24.11 19.80
N GLY A 485 -8.24 25.08 18.91
CA GLY A 485 -7.48 25.35 17.70
C GLY A 485 -6.08 25.91 17.96
N GLU A 486 -5.92 26.83 18.94
CA GLU A 486 -4.62 27.37 19.33
C GLU A 486 -3.71 26.28 19.91
N VAL A 487 -4.28 25.45 20.79
CA VAL A 487 -3.53 24.32 21.40
C VAL A 487 -3.14 23.31 20.34
N ALA A 488 -4.07 22.91 19.48
CA ALA A 488 -3.84 21.94 18.41
C ALA A 488 -2.77 22.44 17.42
N HIS A 489 -2.84 23.70 17.01
CA HIS A 489 -1.84 24.30 16.11
C HIS A 489 -0.45 24.36 16.77
N ALA A 490 -0.38 24.65 18.05
CA ALA A 490 0.89 24.69 18.78
C ALA A 490 1.47 23.28 19.01
N ALA A 491 0.62 22.29 19.33
CA ALA A 491 1.04 20.92 19.59
C ALA A 491 1.38 20.15 18.29
N TRP A 492 0.53 20.29 17.28
CA TRP A 492 0.62 19.52 16.02
C TRP A 492 0.40 20.41 14.80
N PRO A 493 1.38 21.26 14.42
CA PRO A 493 1.22 22.28 13.37
C PRO A 493 0.97 21.70 11.97
N THR A 494 1.24 20.39 11.77
CA THR A 494 1.01 19.69 10.50
C THR A 494 -0.25 18.82 10.49
N ALA A 495 -0.95 18.72 11.62
CA ALA A 495 -2.18 17.93 11.71
C ALA A 495 -3.34 18.59 10.98
N GLY A 496 -4.12 17.81 10.25
CA GLY A 496 -5.42 18.26 9.75
C GLY A 496 -6.40 18.49 10.91
N GLU A 497 -7.42 19.31 10.68
CA GLU A 497 -8.39 19.72 11.71
C GLU A 497 -9.09 18.53 12.38
N ASP A 498 -9.42 17.49 11.62
CA ASP A 498 -10.06 16.28 12.12
C ASP A 498 -9.15 15.51 13.09
N VAL A 499 -7.90 15.27 12.70
CA VAL A 499 -6.89 14.58 13.53
C VAL A 499 -6.61 15.36 14.81
N ALA A 500 -6.42 16.68 14.68
CA ALA A 500 -6.14 17.58 15.80
C ALA A 500 -7.29 17.59 16.82
N SER A 501 -8.54 17.66 16.35
CA SER A 501 -9.74 17.62 17.19
C SER A 501 -9.86 16.28 17.92
N SER A 502 -9.61 15.17 17.23
CA SER A 502 -9.65 13.83 17.84
C SER A 502 -8.58 13.65 18.91
N LEU A 503 -7.37 14.20 18.71
CA LEU A 503 -6.29 14.17 19.71
C LEU A 503 -6.63 15.02 20.94
N VAL A 504 -7.27 16.18 20.76
CA VAL A 504 -7.74 17.01 21.87
C VAL A 504 -8.81 16.27 22.69
N LEU A 505 -9.78 15.64 22.01
CA LEU A 505 -10.81 14.84 22.68
C LEU A 505 -10.21 13.67 23.47
N GLU A 506 -9.21 12.99 22.89
CA GLU A 506 -8.47 11.93 23.58
C GLU A 506 -7.71 12.48 24.81
N GLY A 507 -7.08 13.65 24.70
CA GLY A 507 -6.44 14.33 25.84
C GLY A 507 -7.42 14.66 26.96
N CYS A 508 -8.63 15.08 26.61
CA CYS A 508 -9.70 15.32 27.56
C CYS A 508 -10.18 14.00 28.22
N SER A 509 -10.34 12.93 27.45
CA SER A 509 -10.74 11.62 27.95
C SER A 509 -9.72 11.04 28.94
N ARG A 510 -8.44 11.29 28.74
CA ARG A 510 -7.34 10.89 29.62
C ARG A 510 -7.11 11.85 30.81
N GLY A 511 -7.85 12.96 30.89
CA GLY A 511 -7.70 13.97 31.95
C GLY A 511 -6.43 14.81 31.84
N ILE A 512 -5.76 14.81 30.68
CA ILE A 512 -4.58 15.65 30.38
C ILE A 512 -4.99 17.10 30.22
N CYS A 513 -6.16 17.33 29.62
CA CYS A 513 -6.78 18.65 29.51
C CYS A 513 -8.25 18.57 29.90
N ALA A 514 -8.83 19.70 30.25
CA ALA A 514 -10.26 19.87 30.44
C ALA A 514 -10.77 20.98 29.55
N GLN A 515 -11.99 20.83 29.04
CA GLN A 515 -12.65 21.83 28.22
C GLN A 515 -13.86 22.39 28.94
N GLU A 516 -13.97 23.71 28.98
CA GLU A 516 -15.11 24.41 29.51
C GLU A 516 -15.52 25.55 28.57
N GLY A 517 -16.73 25.46 28.04
CA GLY A 517 -17.17 26.34 26.95
C GLY A 517 -16.28 26.22 25.72
N SER A 518 -15.65 27.32 25.32
CA SER A 518 -14.72 27.38 24.19
C SER A 518 -13.24 27.28 24.58
N GLU A 519 -12.92 27.09 25.85
CA GLU A 519 -11.56 27.09 26.38
C GLU A 519 -11.10 25.69 26.80
N LEU A 520 -9.87 25.36 26.46
CA LEU A 520 -9.11 24.17 26.85
C LEU A 520 -8.03 24.57 27.84
N PHE A 521 -7.85 23.84 28.92
CA PHE A 521 -6.84 24.13 29.94
C PHE A 521 -6.27 22.86 30.59
N ASP A 522 -5.09 22.99 31.20
CA ASP A 522 -4.52 21.96 32.05
C ASP A 522 -5.23 21.96 33.42
N PRO A 523 -5.95 20.89 33.79
CA PRO A 523 -6.71 20.82 35.03
C PRO A 523 -5.82 20.88 36.29
N HIS A 524 -4.51 20.66 36.15
CA HIS A 524 -3.53 20.68 37.24
C HIS A 524 -2.74 22.00 37.30
N SER A 525 -3.01 22.94 36.38
CA SER A 525 -2.30 24.22 36.32
C SER A 525 -2.71 25.16 37.45
N ALA A 526 -1.83 26.12 37.75
CA ALA A 526 -2.15 27.23 38.67
C ALA A 526 -3.36 28.05 38.16
N ALA A 527 -3.54 28.15 36.84
CA ALA A 527 -4.68 28.80 36.21
C ALA A 527 -6.00 28.05 36.48
N ALA A 528 -6.01 26.74 36.48
CA ALA A 528 -7.18 25.95 36.85
C ALA A 528 -7.56 26.16 38.32
N ALA A 529 -6.57 26.19 39.20
CA ALA A 529 -6.80 26.49 40.60
C ALA A 529 -7.35 27.92 40.81
N ALA A 530 -6.90 28.89 40.03
CA ALA A 530 -7.44 30.27 40.06
C ALA A 530 -8.88 30.33 39.56
N ARG A 531 -9.22 29.51 38.53
CA ARG A 531 -10.57 29.42 37.97
C ARG A 531 -11.59 28.86 38.99
N VAL A 532 -11.22 27.81 39.70
CA VAL A 532 -12.06 27.25 40.81
C VAL A 532 -12.33 28.31 41.87
N VAL A 533 -11.31 29.14 42.17
CA VAL A 533 -11.48 30.24 43.13
C VAL A 533 -12.38 31.32 42.58
N HIS A 534 -12.23 31.69 41.30
CA HIS A 534 -13.06 32.69 40.64
C HIS A 534 -14.54 32.29 40.58
N GLU A 535 -14.83 31.05 40.17
CA GLU A 535 -16.20 30.49 40.18
C GLU A 535 -16.78 30.48 41.62
N ALA A 536 -15.98 30.13 42.58
CA ALA A 536 -16.39 30.20 43.97
C ALA A 536 -16.71 31.66 44.40
N CYS A 537 -15.92 32.66 43.94
CA CYS A 537 -16.20 34.06 44.17
C CYS A 537 -17.55 34.50 43.61
N GLU A 538 -17.85 34.15 42.35
CA GLU A 538 -19.14 34.45 41.73
C GLU A 538 -20.32 33.83 42.48
N ARG A 539 -20.23 32.56 42.83
CA ARG A 539 -21.28 31.85 43.59
C ARG A 539 -21.48 32.43 45.00
N ILE A 540 -20.41 32.76 45.71
CA ILE A 540 -20.48 33.41 47.03
C ILE A 540 -21.15 34.79 46.87
N LEU A 541 -20.73 35.59 45.90
CA LEU A 541 -21.26 36.91 45.68
C LEU A 541 -22.77 36.86 45.33
N ALA A 542 -23.17 35.97 44.42
CA ALA A 542 -24.58 35.77 44.04
C ALA A 542 -25.45 35.42 45.27
N LEU A 543 -24.98 34.52 46.13
CA LEU A 543 -25.69 34.14 47.33
C LEU A 543 -25.80 35.27 48.33
N LEU A 544 -24.74 36.06 48.53
CA LEU A 544 -24.74 37.20 49.43
C LEU A 544 -25.60 38.37 48.87
N ASP A 545 -25.65 38.57 47.55
CA ASP A 545 -26.53 39.53 46.91
C ASP A 545 -28.01 39.16 47.04
N GLU A 546 -28.34 37.89 46.88
CA GLU A 546 -29.72 37.37 47.09
C GLU A 546 -30.18 37.47 48.54
N ALA A 547 -29.30 37.18 49.50
CA ALA A 547 -29.55 37.28 50.92
C ALA A 547 -29.64 38.74 51.42
N GLY A 548 -29.03 39.66 50.75
CA GLY A 548 -29.04 41.07 51.12
C GLY A 548 -28.56 41.35 52.55
N LEU A 549 -29.41 41.92 53.41
CA LEU A 549 -29.05 42.23 54.83
C LEU A 549 -29.14 41.01 55.76
N ASP A 550 -29.84 39.94 55.34
CA ASP A 550 -29.98 38.69 56.09
C ASP A 550 -28.92 37.67 55.67
N ALA A 551 -27.70 38.13 55.40
CA ALA A 551 -26.61 37.29 54.93
C ALA A 551 -26.28 36.18 55.90
N PRO A 552 -26.21 34.91 55.45
CA PRO A 552 -25.86 33.75 56.32
C PRO A 552 -24.40 33.84 56.77
N ALA A 553 -24.07 33.13 57.85
CA ALA A 553 -22.70 33.03 58.33
C ALA A 553 -21.77 32.41 57.28
N LEU A 554 -20.56 32.92 57.11
CA LEU A 554 -19.58 32.43 56.12
C LEU A 554 -19.34 30.92 56.15
N PRO A 555 -19.34 30.23 57.32
CA PRO A 555 -19.30 28.76 57.32
C PRO A 555 -20.53 28.12 56.68
N GLU A 556 -21.74 28.66 56.87
CA GLU A 556 -22.99 28.18 56.26
C GLU A 556 -22.99 28.41 54.76
N VAL A 557 -22.44 29.55 54.29
CA VAL A 557 -22.23 29.82 52.86
C VAL A 557 -21.34 28.76 52.25
N GLY A 558 -20.27 28.37 52.95
CA GLY A 558 -19.35 27.30 52.50
C GLY A 558 -20.03 25.94 52.40
N GLU A 559 -20.90 25.59 53.37
CA GLU A 559 -21.68 24.35 53.38
C GLU A 559 -22.73 24.36 52.27
N GLN A 560 -23.51 25.43 52.12
CA GLN A 560 -24.54 25.55 51.07
C GLN A 560 -23.96 25.44 49.67
N LEU A 561 -22.81 26.04 49.45
CA LEU A 561 -22.11 26.01 48.18
C LEU A 561 -21.21 24.80 48.01
N GLN A 562 -21.09 23.92 49.01
CA GLN A 562 -20.21 22.74 49.05
C GLN A 562 -18.74 23.08 48.72
N LEU A 563 -18.25 24.21 49.18
CA LEU A 563 -16.90 24.68 48.93
C LEU A 563 -15.92 24.11 49.96
N GLY A 564 -14.78 23.59 49.51
CA GLY A 564 -13.67 23.21 50.38
C GLY A 564 -13.09 24.41 51.14
N ARG A 565 -12.57 24.18 52.36
CA ARG A 565 -12.02 25.26 53.24
C ARG A 565 -10.96 26.12 52.56
N ASP A 566 -10.07 25.51 51.73
CA ASP A 566 -8.99 26.28 51.05
C ASP A 566 -9.57 27.17 49.95
N THR A 567 -10.48 26.64 49.12
CA THR A 567 -11.20 27.38 48.09
C THR A 567 -11.98 28.56 48.69
N MET A 568 -12.76 28.27 49.74
CA MET A 568 -13.54 29.32 50.44
C MET A 568 -12.64 30.41 51.02
N THR A 569 -11.50 30.06 51.61
CA THR A 569 -10.55 31.02 52.16
C THR A 569 -9.94 31.91 51.10
N ARG A 570 -9.55 31.34 49.98
CA ARG A 570 -8.99 32.07 48.81
C ARG A 570 -10.03 33.00 48.17
N ALA A 571 -11.26 32.50 47.94
CA ALA A 571 -12.34 33.26 47.36
C ALA A 571 -12.73 34.45 48.24
N LEU A 572 -12.89 34.26 49.57
CA LEU A 572 -13.17 35.36 50.47
C LEU A 572 -12.05 36.41 50.55
N ARG A 573 -10.79 35.97 50.42
CA ARG A 573 -9.65 36.89 50.32
C ARG A 573 -9.72 37.70 49.05
N GLU A 574 -10.01 37.10 47.92
CA GLU A 574 -10.11 37.76 46.61
C GLU A 574 -11.26 38.78 46.59
N LEU A 575 -12.48 38.34 47.04
CA LEU A 575 -13.64 39.20 47.11
C LEU A 575 -13.42 40.38 48.08
N SER A 576 -12.69 40.18 49.17
CA SER A 576 -12.34 41.28 50.09
C SER A 576 -11.33 42.24 49.48
N LEU A 577 -10.30 41.76 48.77
CA LEU A 577 -9.30 42.58 48.10
C LEU A 577 -9.94 43.42 46.98
N ASN A 578 -10.86 42.88 46.24
CA ASN A 578 -11.60 43.54 45.15
C ASN A 578 -12.75 44.44 45.70
N ARG A 579 -12.95 44.48 47.05
CA ARG A 579 -14.03 45.21 47.69
C ARG A 579 -15.45 44.78 47.26
N SER A 580 -15.60 43.55 46.75
CA SER A 580 -16.90 42.99 46.37
C SER A 580 -17.71 42.56 47.58
N ILE A 581 -17.05 42.26 48.70
CA ILE A 581 -17.68 41.97 50.01
C ILE A 581 -17.05 42.84 51.11
N VAL A 582 -17.84 43.13 52.11
CA VAL A 582 -17.43 43.84 53.34
C VAL A 582 -17.72 42.94 54.54
N LYS A 583 -16.70 42.64 55.33
CA LYS A 583 -16.89 41.91 56.59
C LYS A 583 -17.47 42.83 57.63
N VAL A 584 -18.64 42.46 58.16
CA VAL A 584 -19.35 43.21 59.22
C VAL A 584 -19.02 42.61 60.58
N GLU A 585 -18.89 41.28 60.66
CA GLU A 585 -18.49 40.55 61.87
C GLU A 585 -17.44 39.50 61.51
N ARG A 586 -16.97 38.74 62.53
CA ARG A 586 -15.95 37.71 62.32
C ARG A 586 -16.33 36.69 61.25
N ASP A 587 -17.60 36.28 61.23
CA ASP A 587 -18.11 35.22 60.39
C ASP A 587 -19.26 35.69 59.47
N VAL A 588 -19.52 36.98 59.36
CA VAL A 588 -20.55 37.58 58.48
C VAL A 588 -19.94 38.60 57.54
N ALA A 589 -20.29 38.47 56.27
CA ALA A 589 -19.94 39.43 55.26
C ALA A 589 -21.18 39.83 54.43
N LEU A 590 -21.28 41.07 54.03
CA LEU A 590 -22.27 41.58 53.07
C LEU A 590 -21.63 41.78 51.73
N SER A 591 -22.40 41.66 50.65
CA SER A 591 -21.98 42.12 49.36
C SER A 591 -21.84 43.67 49.36
N ALA A 592 -21.05 44.22 48.47
CA ALA A 592 -20.90 45.67 48.35
C ALA A 592 -22.24 46.40 48.08
N ALA A 593 -23.18 45.74 47.37
CA ALA A 593 -24.53 46.23 47.10
C ALA A 593 -25.38 46.25 48.39
N ALA A 594 -25.37 45.16 49.17
CA ALA A 594 -26.07 45.05 50.44
C ALA A 594 -25.54 46.02 51.49
N GLU A 595 -24.22 46.22 51.52
CA GLU A 595 -23.57 47.20 52.43
C GLU A 595 -23.95 48.62 52.07
N ALA A 596 -23.97 49.00 50.79
CA ALA A 596 -24.43 50.32 50.33
C ALA A 596 -25.91 50.56 50.74
N HIS A 597 -26.79 49.56 50.58
CA HIS A 597 -28.18 49.63 50.98
C HIS A 597 -28.31 49.77 52.52
N ALA A 598 -27.52 49.02 53.29
CA ALA A 598 -27.49 49.18 54.76
C ALA A 598 -27.12 50.60 55.19
N ARG A 599 -26.12 51.22 54.53
CA ARG A 599 -25.72 52.61 54.79
C ARG A 599 -26.83 53.60 54.48
N GLU A 600 -27.57 53.41 53.40
CA GLU A 600 -28.72 54.25 53.05
C GLU A 600 -29.81 54.18 54.11
N LEU A 601 -30.16 52.96 54.59
CA LEU A 601 -31.12 52.74 55.63
C LEU A 601 -30.71 53.39 56.95
N VAL A 602 -29.43 53.24 57.35
CA VAL A 602 -28.88 53.87 58.55
C VAL A 602 -28.89 55.38 58.42
N ALA A 603 -28.49 55.94 57.28
CA ALA A 603 -28.54 57.37 57.02
C ALA A 603 -29.96 57.95 57.10
N ALA A 604 -30.93 57.25 56.48
CA ALA A 604 -32.36 57.63 56.56
C ALA A 604 -32.89 57.55 57.99
N ALA A 605 -32.50 56.54 58.78
CA ALA A 605 -32.88 56.37 60.18
C ALA A 605 -32.25 57.53 61.07
N ILE A 606 -31.00 57.89 60.80
CA ILE A 606 -30.33 59.02 61.49
C ILE A 606 -31.03 60.30 61.15
N GLU A 607 -31.34 60.56 59.90
CA GLU A 607 -32.11 61.74 59.47
C GLU A 607 -33.50 61.77 60.12
N ALA A 608 -34.23 60.66 60.14
CA ALA A 608 -35.56 60.55 60.78
C ALA A 608 -35.50 60.79 62.30
N ALA A 609 -34.40 60.41 62.95
CA ALA A 609 -34.16 60.57 64.38
C ALA A 609 -33.60 61.99 64.80
N GLY A 610 -33.57 62.96 63.86
CA GLY A 610 -33.15 64.32 64.15
C GLY A 610 -31.62 64.50 64.34
N GLY A 611 -30.83 63.59 63.75
CA GLY A 611 -29.34 63.63 63.73
C GLY A 611 -28.66 62.98 64.94
N ALA A 612 -29.35 62.29 65.81
CA ALA A 612 -28.81 61.55 66.94
C ALA A 612 -29.25 60.08 66.85
N ALA A 613 -28.42 59.22 66.27
CA ALA A 613 -28.52 57.77 66.40
C ALA A 613 -27.35 57.30 67.30
N THR A 614 -27.69 56.62 68.37
CA THR A 614 -26.72 55.94 69.23
C THR A 614 -26.54 54.52 68.74
#